data_c258a46b83c5342811e21cd9f493271c
#
_entry.id   c258a46b83c5342811e21cd9f493271c
#
_cell.length_a   1.000
_cell.length_b   1.000
_cell.length_c   1.000
_cell.angle_alpha   90.00
_cell.angle_beta   90.00
_cell.angle_gamma   90.00
#
_symmetry.space_group_name_H-M   'P 1'
#
loop_
_entity.id
_entity.type
_entity.pdbx_description
1 polymer ?
#
loop_
_entity_poly.entity_id
_entity_poly.type
_entity_poly.pdbx_seq_one_letter_code
_entity_poly.pdbx_strand_id
1 'polypeptide(L)'
;CYSLTDKGATTNLSYNQSTIFETVKNLLGVSGQFNTTLVKAGVSLVIVILLLVIMSLFFKTHLGLRIRATGDNPDMVRSSSINVDMTKIIGLMIANGLISFAGAMASQSIGYADINLCNGTLIYGLAAVIIGEAVFGKRSVTVGLISAVVGSVIYKLIVAFVVRMNLFGDRSANLMKFTCALIVAITLAIPAIKQKMAESRQRKAGR
;
A
#
# COMPACT_ATOMS: atom_id res chain seq x y z
N CYS A 1 -1.55 -22.68 -8.32
CA CYS A 1 -0.58 -22.08 -9.29
C CYS A 1 0.80 -22.72 -9.21
N TYR A 2 1.29 -23.08 -8.02
CA TYR A 2 2.64 -23.66 -7.83
C TYR A 2 2.84 -25.03 -8.49
N SER A 3 1.76 -25.79 -8.70
CA SER A 3 1.80 -27.12 -9.31
C SER A 3 1.74 -27.13 -10.85
N LEU A 4 1.46 -25.98 -11.47
CA LEU A 4 1.29 -25.84 -12.92
C LEU A 4 2.51 -25.25 -13.63
N THR A 5 3.49 -24.77 -12.89
CA THR A 5 4.72 -24.20 -13.40
C THR A 5 5.90 -24.99 -12.89
N ASP A 6 6.79 -25.39 -13.80
CA ASP A 6 8.03 -26.11 -13.55
C ASP A 6 8.79 -25.54 -12.34
N LYS A 7 8.49 -26.03 -11.15
CA LYS A 7 9.20 -25.87 -9.86
C LYS A 7 9.99 -24.56 -9.61
N GLY A 8 9.70 -23.49 -10.37
CA GLY A 8 10.32 -22.17 -10.21
C GLY A 8 9.49 -21.25 -9.30
N ALA A 9 10.16 -20.44 -8.48
CA ALA A 9 9.51 -19.40 -7.65
C ALA A 9 8.92 -18.26 -8.49
N THR A 10 9.23 -18.20 -9.78
CA THR A 10 8.85 -17.14 -10.73
C THR A 10 8.08 -17.71 -11.90
N THR A 11 6.96 -17.06 -12.23
CA THR A 11 6.16 -17.37 -13.43
C THR A 11 6.17 -16.18 -14.36
N ASN A 12 6.65 -16.35 -15.60
CA ASN A 12 6.66 -15.31 -16.61
C ASN A 12 5.25 -15.14 -17.22
N LEU A 13 4.69 -13.94 -17.09
CA LEU A 13 3.41 -13.57 -17.67
C LEU A 13 3.52 -13.14 -19.15
N SER A 14 4.71 -12.67 -19.55
CA SER A 14 4.95 -12.09 -20.88
C SER A 14 5.13 -13.11 -22.02
N TYR A 15 5.20 -14.41 -21.73
CA TYR A 15 5.56 -15.37 -22.77
C TYR A 15 4.46 -15.63 -23.80
N ASN A 16 3.20 -15.29 -23.51
CA ASN A 16 2.11 -15.54 -24.46
C ASN A 16 0.84 -14.66 -24.29
N GLN A 17 0.86 -13.61 -23.46
CA GLN A 17 -0.31 -12.76 -23.27
C GLN A 17 0.08 -11.29 -23.15
N SER A 18 -0.63 -10.44 -23.89
CA SER A 18 -0.51 -8.98 -23.76
C SER A 18 -0.98 -8.54 -22.37
N THR A 19 -0.10 -7.89 -21.61
CA THR A 19 -0.48 -7.25 -20.36
C THR A 19 -1.34 -6.02 -20.64
N ILE A 20 -2.19 -5.59 -19.68
CA ILE A 20 -2.99 -4.36 -19.81
C ILE A 20 -2.09 -3.19 -20.22
N PHE A 21 -0.88 -3.10 -19.68
CA PHE A 21 0.09 -2.07 -20.00
C PHE A 21 0.59 -2.13 -21.45
N GLU A 22 0.79 -3.32 -21.99
CA GLU A 22 1.18 -3.52 -23.40
C GLU A 22 0.03 -3.20 -24.36
N THR A 23 -1.19 -3.58 -23.99
CA THR A 23 -2.38 -3.27 -24.78
C THR A 23 -2.57 -1.75 -24.88
N VAL A 24 -2.48 -1.03 -23.78
CA VAL A 24 -2.57 0.44 -23.76
C VAL A 24 -1.40 1.09 -24.52
N LYS A 25 -0.19 0.55 -24.38
CA LYS A 25 0.98 1.01 -25.15
C LYS A 25 0.76 0.87 -26.66
N ASN A 26 0.27 -0.30 -27.09
CA ASN A 26 -0.02 -0.56 -28.52
C ASN A 26 -1.14 0.32 -29.06
N LEU A 27 -2.17 0.58 -28.25
CA LEU A 27 -3.28 1.48 -28.59
C LEU A 27 -2.81 2.93 -28.76
N LEU A 28 -1.85 3.37 -27.94
CA LEU A 28 -1.28 4.72 -27.98
C LEU A 28 -0.16 4.88 -29.01
N GLY A 29 0.29 3.79 -29.69
CA GLY A 29 1.34 3.84 -30.70
C GLY A 29 2.71 4.29 -30.19
N VAL A 30 2.97 4.15 -28.89
CA VAL A 30 4.15 4.70 -28.21
C VAL A 30 5.32 3.72 -28.29
N SER A 31 6.37 4.10 -29.01
CA SER A 31 7.63 3.36 -29.13
C SER A 31 8.74 4.10 -28.38
N GLY A 32 9.48 3.37 -27.51
CA GLY A 32 10.58 3.94 -26.74
C GLY A 32 10.53 3.54 -25.26
N GLN A 33 11.71 3.27 -24.67
CA GLN A 33 11.81 2.77 -23.30
C GLN A 33 11.36 3.79 -22.24
N PHE A 34 11.65 5.06 -22.46
CA PHE A 34 11.21 6.17 -21.61
C PHE A 34 9.68 6.35 -21.67
N ASN A 35 9.12 6.32 -22.87
CA ASN A 35 7.69 6.46 -23.10
C ASN A 35 6.89 5.28 -22.53
N THR A 36 7.43 4.05 -22.57
CA THR A 36 6.77 2.89 -21.93
C THR A 36 6.70 3.02 -20.41
N THR A 37 7.71 3.59 -19.78
CA THR A 37 7.70 3.85 -18.33
C THR A 37 6.66 4.91 -17.97
N LEU A 38 6.55 5.98 -18.78
CA LEU A 38 5.52 7.02 -18.60
C LEU A 38 4.11 6.46 -18.78
N VAL A 39 3.87 5.62 -19.79
CA VAL A 39 2.57 4.96 -19.99
C VAL A 39 2.22 4.07 -18.80
N LYS A 40 3.14 3.25 -18.31
CA LYS A 40 2.92 2.42 -17.12
C LYS A 40 2.59 3.28 -15.90
N ALA A 41 3.32 4.36 -15.66
CA ALA A 41 3.07 5.27 -14.56
C ALA A 41 1.70 5.96 -14.69
N GLY A 42 1.35 6.42 -15.89
CA GLY A 42 0.06 7.05 -16.17
C GLY A 42 -1.13 6.10 -15.94
N VAL A 43 -1.05 4.89 -16.48
CA VAL A 43 -2.10 3.87 -16.28
C VAL A 43 -2.25 3.52 -14.79
N SER A 44 -1.13 3.32 -14.08
CA SER A 44 -1.16 3.02 -12.65
C SER A 44 -1.78 4.17 -11.85
N LEU A 45 -1.48 5.41 -12.21
CA LEU A 45 -2.02 6.60 -11.55
C LEU A 45 -3.54 6.70 -11.76
N VAL A 46 -4.02 6.47 -12.98
CA VAL A 46 -5.47 6.45 -13.28
C VAL A 46 -6.18 5.39 -12.45
N ILE A 47 -5.62 4.18 -12.36
CA ILE A 47 -6.20 3.08 -11.57
C ILE A 47 -6.25 3.45 -10.10
N VAL A 48 -5.18 4.03 -9.54
CA VAL A 48 -5.14 4.46 -8.14
C VAL A 48 -6.20 5.53 -7.86
N ILE A 49 -6.34 6.54 -8.73
CA ILE A 49 -7.37 7.58 -8.59
C ILE A 49 -8.77 6.95 -8.62
N LEU A 50 -9.02 6.05 -9.57
CA LEU A 50 -10.30 5.36 -9.69
C LEU A 50 -10.63 4.56 -8.43
N LEU A 51 -9.67 3.81 -7.89
CA LEU A 51 -9.82 3.09 -6.63
C LEU A 51 -10.07 4.02 -5.45
N LEU A 52 -9.36 5.16 -5.36
CA LEU A 52 -9.59 6.16 -4.31
C LEU A 52 -11.02 6.71 -4.36
N VAL A 53 -11.55 7.00 -5.57
CA VAL A 53 -12.92 7.48 -5.74
C VAL A 53 -13.91 6.40 -5.34
N ILE A 54 -13.76 5.17 -5.83
CA ILE A 54 -14.64 4.04 -5.49
C ILE A 54 -14.65 3.81 -3.97
N MET A 55 -13.49 3.74 -3.33
CA MET A 55 -13.40 3.50 -1.89
C MET A 55 -13.93 4.68 -1.08
N SER A 56 -13.70 5.92 -1.52
CA SER A 56 -14.26 7.11 -0.87
C SER A 56 -15.79 7.12 -0.92
N LEU A 57 -16.39 6.74 -2.06
CA LEU A 57 -17.84 6.60 -2.20
C LEU A 57 -18.36 5.43 -1.37
N PHE A 58 -17.67 4.28 -1.38
CA PHE A 58 -18.05 3.12 -0.58
C PHE A 58 -18.12 3.45 0.92
N PHE A 59 -17.14 4.15 1.47
CA PHE A 59 -17.15 4.53 2.89
C PHE A 59 -18.25 5.55 3.25
N LYS A 60 -18.90 6.19 2.28
CA LYS A 60 -20.10 7.02 2.50
C LYS A 60 -21.39 6.21 2.49
N THR A 61 -21.36 4.95 2.06
CA THR A 61 -22.54 4.07 2.09
C THR A 61 -22.84 3.58 3.51
N HIS A 62 -24.05 3.07 3.72
CA HIS A 62 -24.45 2.49 5.02
C HIS A 62 -23.55 1.34 5.47
N LEU A 63 -23.05 0.51 4.52
CA LEU A 63 -22.10 -0.56 4.83
C LEU A 63 -20.73 0.00 5.25
N GLY A 64 -20.21 0.99 4.54
CA GLY A 64 -18.97 1.64 4.88
C GLY A 64 -19.01 2.33 6.26
N LEU A 65 -20.13 3.00 6.58
CA LEU A 65 -20.34 3.61 7.88
C LEU A 65 -20.40 2.57 9.01
N ARG A 66 -21.06 1.43 8.79
CA ARG A 66 -21.09 0.31 9.76
C ARG A 66 -19.70 -0.27 10.00
N ILE A 67 -18.91 -0.49 8.95
CA ILE A 67 -17.53 -0.99 9.05
C ILE A 67 -16.69 -0.03 9.89
N ARG A 68 -16.79 1.27 9.62
CA ARG A 68 -16.08 2.30 10.37
C ARG A 68 -16.50 2.36 11.84
N ALA A 69 -17.80 2.40 12.11
CA ALA A 69 -18.34 2.41 13.47
C ALA A 69 -17.90 1.16 14.26
N THR A 70 -17.89 -0.01 13.60
CA THR A 70 -17.39 -1.26 14.21
C THR A 70 -15.90 -1.19 14.54
N GLY A 71 -15.09 -0.50 13.72
CA GLY A 71 -13.68 -0.25 14.00
C GLY A 71 -13.43 0.72 15.15
N ASP A 72 -14.27 1.73 15.29
CA ASP A 72 -14.15 2.73 16.35
C ASP A 72 -14.62 2.19 17.71
N ASN A 73 -15.81 1.57 17.77
CA ASN A 73 -16.36 1.01 19.00
C ASN A 73 -17.34 -0.18 18.69
N PRO A 74 -16.87 -1.43 18.77
CA PRO A 74 -17.68 -2.59 18.46
C PRO A 74 -18.85 -2.79 19.44
N ASP A 75 -18.71 -2.40 20.72
CA ASP A 75 -19.76 -2.60 21.73
C ASP A 75 -20.94 -1.64 21.49
N MET A 76 -20.66 -0.42 21.08
CA MET A 76 -21.71 0.54 20.69
C MET A 76 -22.47 0.06 19.45
N VAL A 77 -21.80 -0.55 18.48
CA VAL A 77 -22.45 -1.09 17.28
C VAL A 77 -23.31 -2.31 17.61
N ARG A 78 -22.85 -3.14 18.53
CA ARG A 78 -23.61 -4.31 19.00
C ARG A 78 -24.88 -3.90 19.74
N SER A 79 -24.83 -2.84 20.56
CA SER A 79 -26.01 -2.29 21.23
C SER A 79 -27.04 -1.70 20.25
N SER A 80 -26.59 -1.30 19.05
CA SER A 80 -27.46 -0.81 17.97
C SER A 80 -28.07 -1.93 17.11
N SER A 81 -28.10 -3.17 17.59
CA SER A 81 -28.64 -4.35 16.89
C SER A 81 -27.98 -4.67 15.55
N ILE A 82 -26.75 -4.22 15.34
CA ILE A 82 -25.97 -4.52 14.13
C ILE A 82 -25.05 -5.70 14.42
N ASN A 83 -25.02 -6.68 13.51
CA ASN A 83 -24.13 -7.81 13.61
C ASN A 83 -22.68 -7.39 13.32
N VAL A 84 -21.90 -7.26 14.40
CA VAL A 84 -20.49 -6.83 14.39
C VAL A 84 -19.61 -7.84 13.63
N ASP A 85 -19.87 -9.15 13.78
CA ASP A 85 -19.05 -10.19 13.18
C ASP A 85 -19.22 -10.21 11.66
N MET A 86 -20.45 -10.06 11.19
CA MET A 86 -20.74 -9.94 9.75
C MET A 86 -20.08 -8.69 9.16
N THR A 87 -20.10 -7.58 9.88
CA THR A 87 -19.46 -6.33 9.45
C THR A 87 -17.95 -6.46 9.35
N LYS A 88 -17.31 -7.18 10.29
CA LYS A 88 -15.87 -7.48 10.24
C LYS A 88 -15.53 -8.39 9.07
N ILE A 89 -16.33 -9.43 8.81
CA ILE A 89 -16.13 -10.34 7.68
C ILE A 89 -16.17 -9.56 6.35
N ILE A 90 -17.18 -8.72 6.15
CA ILE A 90 -17.30 -7.90 4.94
C ILE A 90 -16.07 -6.97 4.78
N GLY A 91 -15.64 -6.33 5.87
CA GLY A 91 -14.44 -5.50 5.85
C GLY A 91 -13.19 -6.25 5.43
N LEU A 92 -12.98 -7.46 5.97
CA LEU A 92 -11.86 -8.33 5.61
C LEU A 92 -11.95 -8.82 4.15
N MET A 93 -13.15 -9.14 3.66
CA MET A 93 -13.35 -9.54 2.26
C MET A 93 -12.93 -8.42 1.31
N ILE A 94 -13.33 -7.19 1.57
CA ILE A 94 -12.96 -6.02 0.76
C ILE A 94 -11.45 -5.79 0.82
N ALA A 95 -10.85 -5.84 2.01
CA ALA A 95 -9.40 -5.65 2.18
C ALA A 95 -8.60 -6.70 1.39
N ASN A 96 -8.96 -7.99 1.51
CA ASN A 96 -8.30 -9.06 0.78
C ASN A 96 -8.52 -8.96 -0.74
N GLY A 97 -9.70 -8.52 -1.17
CA GLY A 97 -9.98 -8.23 -2.59
C GLY A 97 -9.06 -7.15 -3.16
N LEU A 98 -8.87 -6.06 -2.41
CA LEU A 98 -7.95 -4.98 -2.80
C LEU A 98 -6.49 -5.44 -2.83
N ILE A 99 -6.06 -6.25 -1.87
CA ILE A 99 -4.70 -6.81 -1.84
C ILE A 99 -4.46 -7.72 -3.05
N SER A 100 -5.41 -8.59 -3.38
CA SER A 100 -5.33 -9.47 -4.55
C SER A 100 -5.28 -8.68 -5.85
N PHE A 101 -6.10 -7.63 -5.97
CA PHE A 101 -6.07 -6.72 -7.12
C PHE A 101 -4.72 -6.01 -7.24
N ALA A 102 -4.18 -5.48 -6.15
CA ALA A 102 -2.87 -4.83 -6.13
C ALA A 102 -1.75 -5.80 -6.54
N GLY A 103 -1.79 -7.05 -6.06
CA GLY A 103 -0.84 -8.10 -6.45
C GLY A 103 -0.91 -8.42 -7.95
N ALA A 104 -2.11 -8.54 -8.51
CA ALA A 104 -2.31 -8.77 -9.94
C ALA A 104 -1.75 -7.61 -10.80
N MET A 105 -2.02 -6.37 -10.39
CA MET A 105 -1.49 -5.18 -11.09
C MET A 105 0.02 -5.08 -10.99
N ALA A 106 0.62 -5.41 -9.83
CA ALA A 106 2.07 -5.45 -9.66
C ALA A 106 2.71 -6.49 -10.59
N SER A 107 2.16 -7.71 -10.64
CA SER A 107 2.65 -8.77 -11.53
C SER A 107 2.57 -8.38 -13.00
N GLN A 108 1.50 -7.73 -13.43
CA GLN A 108 1.37 -7.23 -14.81
C GLN A 108 2.35 -6.10 -15.12
N SER A 109 2.63 -5.21 -14.16
CA SER A 109 3.58 -4.11 -14.35
C SER A 109 5.02 -4.61 -14.50
N ILE A 110 5.38 -5.64 -13.74
CA ILE A 110 6.73 -6.24 -13.73
C ILE A 110 6.89 -7.23 -14.90
N GLY A 111 5.80 -7.92 -15.29
CA GLY A 111 5.78 -8.94 -16.35
C GLY A 111 6.01 -10.35 -15.85
N TYR A 112 6.21 -10.55 -14.56
CA TYR A 112 6.31 -11.86 -13.92
C TYR A 112 5.69 -11.84 -12.52
N ALA A 113 5.27 -13.01 -12.04
CA ALA A 113 4.82 -13.22 -10.67
C ALA A 113 5.92 -13.97 -9.91
N ASP A 114 6.35 -13.41 -8.78
CA ASP A 114 7.35 -13.99 -7.89
C ASP A 114 6.81 -13.99 -6.45
N ILE A 115 6.87 -15.15 -5.80
CA ILE A 115 6.45 -15.32 -4.41
C ILE A 115 7.30 -14.47 -3.47
N ASN A 116 8.57 -14.27 -3.80
CA ASN A 116 9.48 -13.46 -2.98
C ASN A 116 9.16 -11.97 -2.98
N LEU A 117 8.43 -11.46 -3.98
CA LEU A 117 7.99 -10.05 -4.00
C LEU A 117 7.04 -9.72 -2.85
N CYS A 118 6.33 -10.71 -2.31
CA CYS A 118 5.43 -10.53 -1.17
C CYS A 118 6.18 -10.38 0.16
N ASN A 119 7.44 -10.82 0.23
CA ASN A 119 8.23 -10.76 1.45
C ASN A 119 8.50 -9.30 1.86
N GLY A 120 8.00 -8.93 3.01
CA GLY A 120 8.18 -7.58 3.57
C GLY A 120 7.17 -6.53 3.08
N THR A 121 6.30 -6.84 2.11
CA THR A 121 5.29 -5.90 1.58
C THR A 121 4.38 -5.35 2.67
N LEU A 122 4.01 -6.17 3.66
CA LEU A 122 3.20 -5.75 4.81
C LEU A 122 3.91 -4.65 5.62
N ILE A 123 5.21 -4.82 5.87
CA ILE A 123 6.02 -3.84 6.61
C ILE A 123 6.11 -2.52 5.84
N TYR A 124 6.31 -2.58 4.53
CA TYR A 124 6.35 -1.40 3.66
C TYR A 124 5.00 -0.69 3.63
N GLY A 125 3.91 -1.44 3.52
CA GLY A 125 2.56 -0.90 3.54
C GLY A 125 2.24 -0.18 4.85
N LEU A 126 2.58 -0.80 5.99
CA LEU A 126 2.38 -0.20 7.30
C LEU A 126 3.20 1.09 7.46
N ALA A 127 4.48 1.06 7.07
CA ALA A 127 5.33 2.25 7.11
C ALA A 127 4.76 3.39 6.26
N ALA A 128 4.28 3.09 5.04
CA ALA A 128 3.68 4.07 4.15
C ALA A 128 2.43 4.73 4.77
N VAL A 129 1.55 3.93 5.38
CA VAL A 129 0.36 4.45 6.07
C VAL A 129 0.75 5.36 7.23
N ILE A 130 1.70 4.95 8.08
CA ILE A 130 2.14 5.74 9.23
C ILE A 130 2.78 7.07 8.78
N ILE A 131 3.61 7.06 7.73
CA ILE A 131 4.16 8.29 7.15
C ILE A 131 3.03 9.20 6.66
N GLY A 132 2.06 8.65 5.94
CA GLY A 132 0.92 9.40 5.45
C GLY A 132 0.10 10.01 6.58
N GLU A 133 -0.22 9.24 7.62
CA GLU A 133 -0.93 9.75 8.81
C GLU A 133 -0.12 10.80 9.58
N ALA A 134 1.20 10.70 9.62
CA ALA A 134 2.06 11.69 10.26
C ALA A 134 2.04 13.04 9.54
N VAL A 135 1.86 13.04 8.21
CA VAL A 135 1.81 14.26 7.37
C VAL A 135 0.42 14.90 7.38
N PHE A 136 -0.64 14.12 7.18
CA PHE A 136 -2.00 14.65 7.00
C PHE A 136 -2.88 14.59 8.26
N GLY A 137 -2.50 13.77 9.25
CA GLY A 137 -3.28 13.53 10.46
C GLY A 137 -4.54 12.68 10.22
N LYS A 138 -5.20 12.30 11.32
CA LYS A 138 -6.43 11.48 11.31
C LYS A 138 -7.69 12.37 11.32
N ARG A 139 -8.01 13.03 10.21
CA ARG A 139 -9.18 13.95 10.15
C ARG A 139 -10.43 13.32 9.57
N SER A 140 -10.31 12.52 8.49
CA SER A 140 -11.43 11.92 7.76
C SER A 140 -10.97 10.66 7.04
N VAL A 141 -11.91 9.75 6.71
CA VAL A 141 -11.60 8.52 5.95
C VAL A 141 -11.00 8.84 4.59
N THR A 142 -11.58 9.82 3.88
CA THR A 142 -11.07 10.24 2.58
C THR A 142 -9.64 10.80 2.69
N VAL A 143 -9.38 11.59 3.74
CA VAL A 143 -8.02 12.09 4.01
C VAL A 143 -7.08 10.93 4.35
N GLY A 144 -7.54 9.93 5.11
CA GLY A 144 -6.79 8.71 5.39
C GLY A 144 -6.41 7.92 4.15
N LEU A 145 -7.32 7.76 3.19
CA LEU A 145 -7.05 7.10 1.91
C LEU A 145 -6.01 7.87 1.08
N ILE A 146 -6.16 9.18 0.98
CA ILE A 146 -5.19 10.04 0.27
C ILE A 146 -3.83 9.99 0.98
N SER A 147 -3.82 10.04 2.31
CA SER A 147 -2.60 10.01 3.10
C SER A 147 -1.81 8.70 2.89
N ALA A 148 -2.50 7.56 2.78
CA ALA A 148 -1.86 6.28 2.50
C ALA A 148 -1.16 6.27 1.13
N VAL A 149 -1.80 6.86 0.10
CA VAL A 149 -1.19 6.95 -1.24
C VAL A 149 0.00 7.89 -1.23
N VAL A 150 -0.13 9.09 -0.66
CA VAL A 150 0.99 10.05 -0.57
C VAL A 150 2.12 9.49 0.29
N GLY A 151 1.79 8.84 1.40
CA GLY A 151 2.77 8.18 2.26
C GLY A 151 3.54 7.08 1.53
N SER A 152 2.88 6.30 0.66
CA SER A 152 3.55 5.30 -0.16
C SER A 152 4.53 5.91 -1.17
N VAL A 153 4.18 7.04 -1.76
CA VAL A 153 5.07 7.78 -2.66
C VAL A 153 6.28 8.32 -1.90
N ILE A 154 6.05 8.98 -0.77
CA ILE A 154 7.13 9.51 0.08
C ILE A 154 8.07 8.37 0.51
N TYR A 155 7.52 7.25 0.97
CA TYR A 155 8.31 6.08 1.35
C TYR A 155 9.19 5.59 0.20
N LYS A 156 8.63 5.44 -0.99
CA LYS A 156 9.37 5.02 -2.19
C LYS A 156 10.46 6.01 -2.59
N LEU A 157 10.21 7.31 -2.45
CA LEU A 157 11.22 8.34 -2.70
C LEU A 157 12.38 8.26 -1.69
N ILE A 158 12.07 8.03 -0.40
CA ILE A 158 13.10 7.86 0.63
C ILE A 158 13.97 6.64 0.31
N VAL A 159 13.35 5.50 -0.01
CA VAL A 159 14.07 4.27 -0.37
C VAL A 159 14.92 4.50 -1.62
N ALA A 160 14.39 5.13 -2.66
CA ALA A 160 15.12 5.42 -3.89
C ALA A 160 16.32 6.36 -3.64
N PHE A 161 16.15 7.36 -2.78
CA PHE A 161 17.23 8.27 -2.42
C PHE A 161 18.36 7.55 -1.68
N VAL A 162 18.02 6.71 -0.70
CA VAL A 162 19.03 5.97 0.08
C VAL A 162 19.77 4.96 -0.78
N VAL A 163 19.07 4.26 -1.68
CA VAL A 163 19.69 3.33 -2.62
C VAL A 163 20.63 4.08 -3.59
N ARG A 164 20.26 5.29 -4.02
CA ARG A 164 21.09 6.10 -4.93
C ARG A 164 22.35 6.65 -4.25
N MET A 165 22.29 6.97 -2.95
CA MET A 165 23.45 7.45 -2.21
C MET A 165 24.55 6.41 -2.02
N ASN A 166 24.25 5.12 -2.31
CA ASN A 166 25.23 4.00 -2.24
C ASN A 166 26.03 3.98 -0.93
N LEU A 167 25.36 4.28 0.20
CA LEU A 167 25.97 4.50 1.52
C LEU A 167 26.84 3.33 2.01
N PHE A 168 26.70 2.15 1.42
CA PHE A 168 27.38 0.93 1.86
C PHE A 168 28.24 0.26 0.77
N GLY A 169 28.54 0.94 -0.33
CA GLY A 169 29.56 0.52 -1.31
C GLY A 169 29.34 -0.83 -2.06
N ASP A 170 28.62 -1.75 -1.50
CA ASP A 170 28.38 -3.08 -2.05
C ASP A 170 26.93 -3.29 -2.46
N ARG A 171 26.73 -3.69 -3.71
CA ARG A 171 25.40 -4.00 -4.30
C ARG A 171 24.82 -5.36 -3.85
N SER A 172 25.21 -5.90 -2.73
CA SER A 172 24.65 -7.17 -2.29
C SER A 172 23.16 -7.01 -1.92
N ALA A 173 22.33 -7.91 -2.44
CA ALA A 173 20.87 -7.89 -2.21
C ALA A 173 20.50 -7.92 -0.71
N ASN A 174 21.37 -8.48 0.12
CA ASN A 174 21.19 -8.55 1.56
C ASN A 174 21.41 -7.20 2.24
N LEU A 175 22.38 -6.40 1.78
CA LEU A 175 22.59 -5.05 2.29
C LEU A 175 21.44 -4.10 1.91
N MET A 176 20.87 -4.25 0.72
CA MET A 176 19.66 -3.51 0.33
C MET A 176 18.48 -3.83 1.25
N LYS A 177 18.26 -5.11 1.57
CA LYS A 177 17.19 -5.52 2.52
C LYS A 177 17.42 -4.95 3.92
N PHE A 178 18.65 -4.99 4.41
CA PHE A 178 19.02 -4.43 5.71
C PHE A 178 18.81 -2.91 5.75
N THR A 179 19.22 -2.20 4.72
CA THR A 179 19.03 -0.75 4.60
C THR A 179 17.56 -0.38 4.57
N CYS A 180 16.74 -1.11 3.79
CA CYS A 180 15.28 -0.90 3.78
C CYS A 180 14.67 -1.15 5.17
N ALA A 181 15.07 -2.21 5.86
CA ALA A 181 14.58 -2.51 7.21
C ALA A 181 14.95 -1.41 8.22
N LEU A 182 16.17 -0.88 8.13
CA LEU A 182 16.63 0.22 8.99
C LEU A 182 15.82 1.50 8.75
N ILE A 183 15.55 1.83 7.49
CA ILE A 183 14.74 3.00 7.12
C ILE A 183 13.33 2.85 7.69
N VAL A 184 12.72 1.66 7.54
CA VAL A 184 11.40 1.36 8.09
C VAL A 184 11.41 1.54 9.60
N ALA A 185 12.41 0.99 10.30
CA ALA A 185 12.52 1.11 11.75
C ALA A 185 12.63 2.57 12.20
N ILE A 186 13.46 3.38 11.55
CA ILE A 186 13.59 4.82 11.83
C ILE A 186 12.26 5.54 11.56
N THR A 187 11.64 5.26 10.43
CA THR A 187 10.37 5.90 10.04
C THR A 187 9.25 5.59 11.02
N LEU A 188 9.18 4.37 11.53
CA LEU A 188 8.22 3.94 12.56
C LEU A 188 8.54 4.53 13.94
N ALA A 189 9.81 4.73 14.26
CA ALA A 189 10.23 5.30 15.53
C ALA A 189 9.81 6.79 15.67
N ILE A 190 9.87 7.56 14.60
CA ILE A 190 9.54 9.01 14.63
C ILE A 190 8.12 9.29 15.17
N PRO A 191 7.04 8.71 14.62
CA PRO A 191 5.69 8.97 15.16
C PRO A 191 5.49 8.37 16.55
N ALA A 192 6.10 7.22 16.86
CA ALA A 192 6.02 6.62 18.19
C ALA A 192 6.67 7.51 19.28
N ILE A 193 7.81 8.12 18.97
CA ILE A 193 8.48 9.07 19.86
C ILE A 193 7.65 10.35 20.02
N LYS A 194 7.06 10.88 18.92
CA LYS A 194 6.16 12.05 18.99
C LYS A 194 4.94 11.80 19.87
N GLN A 195 4.30 10.63 19.75
CA GLN A 195 3.16 10.26 20.58
C GLN A 195 3.55 10.18 22.07
N LYS A 196 4.63 9.49 22.39
CA LYS A 196 5.15 9.44 23.78
C LYS A 196 5.49 10.80 24.36
N MET A 197 6.08 11.69 23.55
CA MET A 197 6.38 13.06 24.00
C MET A 197 5.10 13.89 24.22
N ALA A 198 4.07 13.71 23.38
CA ALA A 198 2.78 14.39 23.55
C ALA A 198 2.05 13.93 24.81
N GLU A 199 2.03 12.61 25.08
CA GLU A 199 1.44 12.03 26.29
C GLU A 199 2.19 12.47 27.56
N SER A 200 3.51 12.52 27.51
CA SER A 200 4.32 12.96 28.66
C SER A 200 4.12 14.47 28.95
N ARG A 201 3.88 15.29 27.93
CA ARG A 201 3.52 16.72 28.11
C ARG A 201 2.13 16.88 28.74
N GLN A 202 1.14 16.09 28.32
CA GLN A 202 -0.20 16.12 28.93
C GLN A 202 -0.19 15.66 30.38
N ARG A 203 0.59 14.63 30.73
CA ARG A 203 0.76 14.19 32.13
C ARG A 203 1.45 15.23 33.01
N LYS A 204 2.36 16.05 32.45
CA LYS A 204 3.01 17.14 33.21
C LYS A 204 2.14 18.40 33.33
N ALA A 205 1.22 18.63 32.39
CA ALA A 205 0.30 19.78 32.44
C ALA A 205 -0.95 19.51 33.29
N GLY A 206 -1.27 18.27 33.61
CA GLY A 206 -2.38 17.87 34.47
C GLY A 206 -1.99 17.59 35.94
N ARG A 207 -0.75 17.95 36.33
CA ARG A 207 -0.26 17.99 37.72
C ARG A 207 0.01 19.42 38.14
#